data_3378a75fce6e6f2ba6675c23e266febb
#
_entry.id   3378a75fce6e6f2ba6675c23e266febb
#
_cell.length_a   1.000
_cell.length_b   1.000
_cell.length_c   1.000
_cell.angle_alpha   90.00
_cell.angle_beta   90.00
_cell.angle_gamma   90.00
#
_symmetry.space_group_name_H-M   'P 1'
#
loop_
_entity.id
_entity.type
_entity.pdbx_description
1 polymer ?
#
loop_
_entity_poly.entity_id
_entity_poly.type
_entity_poly.pdbx_seq_one_letter_code
_entity_poly.pdbx_strand_id
1 'polypeptide(L)'
;KNPDEIFKFSKIFCKSKFFKPLVAVPSTYSKTYEKKLYQNNFKIVIYANHLLRASYVSMKDTAEKILKYERSFEIEKKIYPIKKIINLVS
;
A
#
# COMPACT_ATOMS: atom_id res chain seq x y z
N LYS A 1 12.17 -10.15 4.84
CA LYS A 1 13.50 -9.74 4.39
C LYS A 1 13.92 -8.45 5.07
N ASN A 2 15.19 -8.29 5.22
CA ASN A 2 15.82 -7.20 5.92
C ASN A 2 16.10 -6.05 4.93
N PRO A 3 15.75 -4.80 5.26
CA PRO A 3 16.05 -3.68 4.37
C PRO A 3 17.54 -3.46 4.15
N ASP A 4 18.41 -3.97 5.04
CA ASP A 4 19.85 -3.85 4.88
C ASP A 4 20.36 -4.50 3.59
N GLU A 5 19.69 -5.55 3.12
CA GLU A 5 20.05 -6.21 1.86
C GLU A 5 19.90 -5.28 0.68
N ILE A 6 18.78 -4.54 0.61
CA ILE A 6 18.55 -3.63 -0.50
C ILE A 6 19.45 -2.41 -0.42
N PHE A 7 19.81 -1.98 0.78
CA PHE A 7 20.73 -0.85 0.95
C PHE A 7 22.14 -1.24 0.53
N LYS A 8 22.57 -2.47 0.83
CA LYS A 8 23.84 -3.01 0.36
C LYS A 8 23.89 -3.06 -1.16
N PHE A 9 22.84 -3.60 -1.77
CA PHE A 9 22.73 -3.65 -3.23
C PHE A 9 22.82 -2.26 -3.83
N SER A 10 22.08 -1.31 -3.27
CA SER A 10 22.04 0.07 -3.72
C SER A 10 23.44 0.70 -3.72
N LYS A 11 24.18 0.52 -2.63
CA LYS A 11 25.54 1.08 -2.52
C LYS A 11 26.46 0.54 -3.58
N ILE A 12 26.39 -0.75 -3.85
CA ILE A 12 27.21 -1.39 -4.88
C ILE A 12 26.81 -0.91 -6.27
N PHE A 13 25.50 -0.87 -6.53
CA PHE A 13 24.97 -0.46 -7.81
C PHE A 13 25.29 0.99 -8.13
N CYS A 14 25.22 1.88 -7.14
CA CYS A 14 25.51 3.30 -7.33
C CYS A 14 26.95 3.58 -7.70
N LYS A 15 27.86 2.66 -7.40
CA LYS A 15 29.28 2.77 -7.78
C LYS A 15 29.54 2.15 -9.14
N SER A 16 28.56 1.53 -9.74
CA SER A 16 28.68 0.91 -11.07
C SER A 16 28.56 1.96 -12.16
N LYS A 17 29.24 1.73 -13.28
CA LYS A 17 29.08 2.56 -14.47
C LYS A 17 27.70 2.42 -15.12
N PHE A 18 26.91 1.42 -14.69
CA PHE A 18 25.55 1.18 -15.17
C PHE A 18 24.48 1.78 -14.25
N PHE A 19 24.88 2.68 -13.36
CA PHE A 19 24.02 3.29 -12.39
C PHE A 19 22.74 3.89 -13.01
N LYS A 20 21.61 3.56 -12.42
CA LYS A 20 20.29 4.10 -12.77
C LYS A 20 19.48 4.25 -11.48
N PRO A 21 18.48 5.16 -11.45
CA PRO A 21 17.58 5.23 -10.29
C PRO A 21 16.91 3.89 -10.03
N LEU A 22 16.78 3.53 -8.76
CA LEU A 22 16.21 2.26 -8.35
C LEU A 22 14.74 2.42 -7.95
N VAL A 23 13.99 1.34 -8.08
CA VAL A 23 12.58 1.26 -7.69
C VAL A 23 12.46 0.31 -6.50
N ALA A 24 11.74 0.72 -5.46
CA ALA A 24 11.49 -0.11 -4.29
C ALA A 24 10.02 -0.51 -4.22
N VAL A 25 9.77 -1.76 -3.82
CA VAL A 25 8.42 -2.28 -3.53
C VAL A 25 8.46 -2.82 -2.10
N PRO A 26 8.18 -1.98 -1.09
CA PRO A 26 8.49 -2.30 0.31
C PRO A 26 7.45 -3.17 1.01
N SER A 27 7.03 -4.28 0.40
CA SER A 27 6.07 -5.18 1.03
C SER A 27 6.66 -5.97 2.20
N THR A 28 7.95 -6.30 2.14
CA THR A 28 8.63 -7.09 3.18
C THR A 28 9.50 -6.27 4.13
N TYR A 29 9.60 -4.98 3.90
CA TYR A 29 10.33 -4.05 4.78
C TYR A 29 9.51 -2.80 5.04
N SER A 30 8.28 -3.02 5.46
CA SER A 30 7.27 -1.97 5.66
C SER A 30 7.66 -0.90 6.69
N LYS A 31 8.59 -1.20 7.58
CA LYS A 31 9.04 -0.25 8.59
C LYS A 31 10.03 0.79 8.05
N THR A 32 10.48 0.63 6.83
CA THR A 32 11.47 1.53 6.23
C THR A 32 10.79 2.78 5.68
N TYR A 33 11.21 3.94 6.14
CA TYR A 33 10.67 5.21 5.66
C TYR A 33 11.10 5.51 4.22
N GLU A 34 10.22 6.15 3.47
CA GLU A 34 10.50 6.58 2.09
C GLU A 34 11.76 7.43 2.01
N LYS A 35 11.95 8.32 2.99
CA LYS A 35 13.13 9.18 3.05
C LYS A 35 14.43 8.37 3.07
N LYS A 36 14.42 7.27 3.83
CA LYS A 36 15.57 6.38 3.90
C LYS A 36 15.84 5.69 2.57
N LEU A 37 14.77 5.26 1.90
CA LEU A 37 14.88 4.65 0.57
C LEU A 37 15.43 5.65 -0.43
N TYR A 38 14.91 6.88 -0.41
CA TYR A 38 15.38 7.93 -1.30
C TYR A 38 16.87 8.22 -1.11
N GLN A 39 17.32 8.29 0.14
CA GLN A 39 18.73 8.51 0.47
C GLN A 39 19.63 7.39 -0.06
N ASN A 40 19.07 6.21 -0.31
CA ASN A 40 19.79 5.07 -0.86
C ASN A 40 19.50 4.85 -2.34
N ASN A 41 19.11 5.93 -3.04
CA ASN A 41 18.89 5.97 -4.49
C ASN A 41 17.64 5.23 -4.99
N PHE A 42 16.69 4.95 -4.11
CA PHE A 42 15.38 4.45 -4.52
C PHE A 42 14.50 5.65 -4.81
N LYS A 43 14.38 6.02 -6.07
CA LYS A 43 13.67 7.23 -6.49
C LYS A 43 12.18 7.00 -6.69
N ILE A 44 11.77 5.75 -6.83
CA ILE A 44 10.35 5.36 -6.98
C ILE A 44 10.03 4.31 -5.95
N VAL A 45 8.94 4.51 -5.22
CA VAL A 45 8.44 3.55 -4.22
C VAL A 45 7.05 3.13 -4.66
N ILE A 46 6.83 1.83 -4.86
CA ILE A 46 5.56 1.30 -5.32
C ILE A 46 4.88 0.55 -4.17
N TYR A 47 3.68 1.00 -3.81
CA TYR A 47 2.83 0.30 -2.84
C TYR A 47 1.90 -0.63 -3.62
N ALA A 48 2.44 -1.79 -3.99
CA ALA A 48 1.84 -2.67 -5.00
C ALA A 48 0.49 -3.27 -4.59
N ASN A 49 0.28 -3.55 -3.30
CA ASN A 49 -0.90 -4.32 -2.89
C ASN A 49 -1.61 -3.80 -1.64
N HIS A 50 -1.20 -2.65 -1.12
CA HIS A 50 -1.74 -2.15 0.15
C HIS A 50 -3.22 -1.80 0.07
N LEU A 51 -3.63 -1.14 -1.01
CA LEU A 51 -5.04 -0.77 -1.19
C LEU A 51 -5.92 -2.00 -1.38
N LEU A 52 -5.44 -2.98 -2.15
CA LEU A 52 -6.17 -4.23 -2.35
C LEU A 52 -6.35 -4.99 -1.04
N ARG A 53 -5.29 -5.10 -0.25
CA ARG A 53 -5.35 -5.78 1.05
C ARG A 53 -6.30 -5.10 2.01
N ALA A 54 -6.28 -3.76 2.05
CA ALA A 54 -7.20 -2.99 2.87
C ALA A 54 -8.64 -3.19 2.40
N SER A 55 -8.86 -3.18 1.09
CA SER A 55 -10.19 -3.40 0.51
C SER A 55 -10.74 -4.76 0.87
N TYR A 56 -9.91 -5.80 0.80
CA TYR A 56 -10.34 -7.16 1.11
C TYR A 56 -10.89 -7.26 2.54
N VAL A 57 -10.15 -6.74 3.52
CA VAL A 57 -10.56 -6.80 4.92
C VAL A 57 -11.87 -6.03 5.14
N SER A 58 -11.99 -4.86 4.58
CA SER A 58 -13.17 -4.03 4.73
C SER A 58 -14.40 -4.65 4.06
N MET A 59 -14.23 -5.17 2.85
CA MET A 59 -15.32 -5.80 2.11
C MET A 59 -15.79 -7.08 2.79
N LYS A 60 -14.86 -7.87 3.31
CA LYS A 60 -15.19 -9.09 4.02
C LYS A 60 -16.01 -8.79 5.28
N ASP A 61 -15.56 -7.82 6.08
CA ASP A 61 -16.26 -7.43 7.30
C ASP A 61 -17.67 -6.94 6.99
N THR A 62 -17.80 -6.11 5.96
CA THR A 62 -19.10 -5.59 5.53
C THR A 62 -20.04 -6.70 5.11
N ALA A 63 -19.56 -7.64 4.31
CA ALA A 63 -20.37 -8.77 3.83
C ALA A 63 -20.82 -9.66 4.99
N GLU A 64 -19.92 -9.95 5.92
CA GLU A 64 -20.25 -10.77 7.09
C GLU A 64 -21.32 -10.12 7.96
N LYS A 65 -21.28 -8.80 8.13
CA LYS A 65 -22.27 -8.05 8.92
C LYS A 65 -23.63 -8.05 8.24
N ILE A 66 -23.67 -7.88 6.92
CA ILE A 66 -24.93 -7.95 6.17
C ILE A 66 -25.56 -9.33 6.31
N LEU A 67 -24.75 -10.37 6.20
CA LEU A 67 -25.26 -11.73 6.38
C LEU A 67 -25.78 -11.99 7.78
N LYS A 68 -25.07 -11.51 8.78
CA LYS A 68 -25.41 -11.71 10.17
C LYS A 68 -26.72 -11.01 10.55
N TYR A 69 -26.88 -9.77 10.12
CA TYR A 69 -28.03 -8.94 10.52
C TYR A 69 -29.15 -8.93 9.48
N GLU A 70 -28.92 -9.53 8.30
CA GLU A 70 -29.85 -9.62 7.20
C GLU A 70 -30.33 -8.23 6.72
N ARG A 71 -29.48 -7.22 6.87
CA ARG A 71 -29.71 -5.85 6.43
C ARG A 71 -28.40 -5.05 6.51
N SER A 72 -28.37 -3.86 5.90
CA SER A 72 -27.16 -3.04 5.87
C SER A 72 -27.08 -1.98 6.98
N PHE A 73 -28.13 -1.84 7.78
CA PHE A 73 -28.21 -0.74 8.75
C PHE A 73 -26.98 -0.64 9.64
N GLU A 74 -26.49 -1.77 10.14
CA GLU A 74 -25.37 -1.81 11.11
C GLU A 74 -24.04 -1.37 10.51
N ILE A 75 -23.90 -1.42 9.18
CA ILE A 75 -22.62 -1.04 8.55
C ILE A 75 -22.70 0.34 7.85
N GLU A 76 -23.87 0.96 7.77
CA GLU A 76 -24.02 2.24 7.04
C GLU A 76 -23.10 3.34 7.58
N LYS A 77 -22.87 3.38 8.87
CA LYS A 77 -22.02 4.39 9.48
C LYS A 77 -20.53 4.16 9.22
N LYS A 78 -20.16 2.94 8.85
CA LYS A 78 -18.77 2.55 8.64
C LYS A 78 -18.33 2.63 7.19
N ILE A 79 -19.28 2.79 6.28
CA ILE A 79 -18.98 2.85 4.86
C ILE A 79 -19.24 4.24 4.32
N TYR A 80 -18.65 4.51 3.16
CA TYR A 80 -18.75 5.84 2.57
C TYR A 80 -20.18 6.09 2.09
N PRO A 81 -20.79 7.27 2.39
CA PRO A 81 -22.18 7.55 2.00
C PRO A 81 -22.37 7.47 0.47
N ILE A 82 -23.47 6.84 0.06
CA ILE A 82 -23.75 6.63 -1.38
C ILE A 82 -23.81 7.97 -2.15
N LYS A 83 -24.35 9.00 -1.55
CA LYS A 83 -24.41 10.32 -2.19
C LYS A 83 -23.04 10.88 -2.51
N LYS A 84 -22.06 10.65 -1.62
CA LYS A 84 -20.68 11.09 -1.83
C LYS A 84 -19.98 10.26 -2.90
N ILE A 85 -20.29 8.95 -2.97
CA ILE A 85 -19.75 8.08 -4.02
C ILE A 85 -20.22 8.56 -5.40
N ILE A 86 -21.50 8.86 -5.52
CA ILE A 86 -22.09 9.36 -6.77
C ILE A 86 -21.41 10.65 -7.20
N ASN A 87 -21.15 11.55 -6.24
CA ASN A 87 -20.50 12.82 -6.55
C ASN A 87 -19.03 12.68 -6.95
N LEU A 88 -18.36 11.58 -6.55
CA LEU A 88 -16.96 11.34 -6.94
C LEU A 88 -16.81 11.04 -8.42
N VAL A 89 -17.84 10.43 -9.04
CA VAL A 89 -17.74 9.98 -10.43
C VAL A 89 -18.49 10.87 -11.43
N SER A 90 -19.13 11.92 -10.94
CA SER A 90 -19.88 12.84 -11.81
C SER A 90 -19.18 14.20 -12.03
#